data_71d38d2be57c60f371a653b59e9e8e99
#
_entry.id   71d38d2be57c60f371a653b59e9e8e99
#
_cell.length_a   1.000
_cell.length_b   1.000
_cell.length_c   1.000
_cell.angle_alpha   90.00
_cell.angle_beta   90.00
_cell.angle_gamma   90.00
#
_symmetry.space_group_name_H-M   'P 1'
#
loop_
_entity.id
_entity.type
_entity.pdbx_description
1 polymer ?
#
loop_
_entity_poly.entity_id
_entity_poly.type
_entity_poly.pdbx_seq_one_letter_code
_entity_poly.pdbx_strand_id
1 'polypeptide(L)'
;MATQDRDKALEAALAQIDKQYGKGSVMRLGEEVRAPIEVIPTGSIALDVALGIGGLPRGRVVEIYGPESSGKTTVALHAIANAQAEGGICAFIDAEHALDPEYAGRLGVDTDSLLVSQPDNGEQALEIADMLVRSGALALIVIDSVAALTPRAEIEGEMGDSHVGLQARLMSQALRKMTGALSGAGTTAIFINQLREKIGVMFGSPETTTGGRALKFYASIRLDVRRIETLKDGQEMVGNRTRVKVVKNKVAPPFKQAEFDILYGRGISREGSLIDLGVDTGIIRKAGAWFTYDADQLGQGRENARSYLRNNPDLADELEKKIKERMGIGPKIDLPAGIDPVTGEVEF
;
A
#
# COMPACT_ATOMS: atom_id res chain seq x y z
N MET A 1 -10.92 24.72 -42.74
CA MET A 1 -9.53 24.19 -42.73
C MET A 1 -9.59 22.75 -43.15
N ALA A 2 -8.92 22.37 -44.24
CA ALA A 2 -8.87 20.98 -44.68
C ALA A 2 -8.13 20.12 -43.61
N THR A 3 -8.44 18.84 -43.51
CA THR A 3 -7.85 17.90 -42.56
C THR A 3 -6.31 17.89 -42.65
N GLN A 4 -5.76 17.98 -43.84
CA GLN A 4 -4.31 18.07 -44.13
C GLN A 4 -3.63 19.31 -43.47
N ASP A 5 -4.32 20.45 -43.41
CA ASP A 5 -3.74 21.66 -42.77
C ASP A 5 -3.66 21.53 -41.27
N ARG A 6 -4.63 20.81 -40.65
CA ARG A 6 -4.60 20.50 -39.22
C ARG A 6 -3.49 19.54 -38.85
N ASP A 7 -3.28 18.49 -39.63
CA ASP A 7 -2.23 17.50 -39.36
C ASP A 7 -0.84 18.15 -39.47
N LYS A 8 -0.57 18.96 -40.47
CA LYS A 8 0.68 19.71 -40.61
C LYS A 8 0.92 20.70 -39.47
N ALA A 9 -0.14 21.39 -39.02
CA ALA A 9 -0.05 22.31 -37.88
C ALA A 9 0.26 21.56 -36.57
N LEU A 10 -0.34 20.37 -36.39
CA LEU A 10 -0.07 19.51 -35.24
C LEU A 10 1.37 18.99 -35.26
N GLU A 11 1.85 18.47 -36.40
CA GLU A 11 3.22 18.00 -36.52
C GLU A 11 4.26 19.10 -36.25
N ALA A 12 4.02 20.32 -36.75
CA ALA A 12 4.88 21.46 -36.48
C ALA A 12 4.89 21.81 -34.94
N ALA A 13 3.74 21.77 -34.29
CA ALA A 13 3.64 22.01 -32.86
C ALA A 13 4.36 20.93 -32.05
N LEU A 14 4.19 19.65 -32.39
CA LEU A 14 4.89 18.54 -31.74
C LEU A 14 6.42 18.64 -31.90
N ALA A 15 6.91 18.95 -33.13
CA ALA A 15 8.32 19.18 -33.38
C ALA A 15 8.89 20.36 -32.54
N GLN A 16 8.12 21.42 -32.36
CA GLN A 16 8.52 22.57 -31.53
C GLN A 16 8.57 22.17 -30.05
N ILE A 17 7.60 21.39 -29.56
CA ILE A 17 7.56 20.89 -28.18
C ILE A 17 8.76 19.99 -27.93
N ASP A 18 9.04 19.04 -28.81
CA ASP A 18 10.18 18.14 -28.71
C ASP A 18 11.52 18.90 -28.66
N LYS A 19 11.64 19.97 -29.43
CA LYS A 19 12.83 20.83 -29.45
C LYS A 19 12.99 21.63 -28.15
N GLN A 20 11.89 22.06 -27.54
CA GLN A 20 11.89 22.93 -26.35
C GLN A 20 11.95 22.14 -25.05
N TYR A 21 11.27 21.00 -24.98
CA TYR A 21 11.08 20.23 -23.74
C TYR A 21 11.69 18.83 -23.78
N GLY A 22 12.23 18.40 -24.91
CA GLY A 22 12.80 17.08 -25.12
C GLY A 22 11.82 16.11 -25.81
N LYS A 23 12.40 15.11 -26.50
CA LYS A 23 11.62 14.06 -27.17
C LYS A 23 10.78 13.28 -26.18
N GLY A 24 9.53 12.98 -26.53
CA GLY A 24 8.59 12.25 -25.69
C GLY A 24 7.83 13.11 -24.68
N SER A 25 7.98 14.47 -24.73
CA SER A 25 7.16 15.39 -23.93
C SER A 25 5.67 15.30 -24.24
N VAL A 26 5.31 14.94 -25.47
CA VAL A 26 3.96 14.60 -25.91
C VAL A 26 4.01 13.28 -26.67
N MET A 27 3.17 12.34 -26.28
CA MET A 27 3.06 11.03 -26.90
C MET A 27 1.60 10.66 -27.17
N ARG A 28 1.36 9.81 -28.15
CA ARG A 28 0.01 9.24 -28.37
C ARG A 28 -0.19 8.07 -27.44
N LEU A 29 -1.30 8.03 -26.71
CA LEU A 29 -1.59 7.03 -25.69
C LEU A 29 -1.59 5.58 -26.22
N GLY A 30 -1.80 5.36 -27.53
CA GLY A 30 -1.81 4.05 -28.18
C GLY A 30 -0.48 3.60 -28.76
N GLU A 31 0.55 4.45 -28.74
CA GLU A 31 1.87 4.12 -29.35
C GLU A 31 2.83 3.43 -28.37
N GLU A 32 2.60 3.53 -27.06
CA GLU A 32 3.38 2.81 -26.06
C GLU A 32 2.58 1.64 -25.47
N VAL A 33 3.17 0.45 -25.50
CA VAL A 33 2.77 -0.66 -24.65
C VAL A 33 3.04 -0.20 -23.22
N ARG A 34 1.98 0.08 -22.44
CA ARG A 34 2.13 0.45 -21.03
C ARG A 34 2.92 -0.63 -20.33
N ALA A 35 4.11 -0.31 -19.86
CA ALA A 35 4.85 -1.20 -18.99
C ALA A 35 3.97 -1.57 -17.78
N PRO A 36 4.01 -2.82 -17.32
CA PRO A 36 3.33 -3.22 -16.09
C PRO A 36 3.71 -2.27 -14.95
N ILE A 37 2.73 -1.88 -14.13
CA ILE A 37 3.02 -1.04 -12.96
C ILE A 37 3.82 -1.89 -11.98
N GLU A 38 5.04 -1.48 -11.70
CA GLU A 38 5.84 -2.10 -10.65
C GLU A 38 5.18 -1.85 -9.29
N VAL A 39 5.24 -2.86 -8.42
CA VAL A 39 4.58 -2.84 -7.13
C VAL A 39 5.51 -3.28 -6.01
N ILE A 40 5.16 -2.90 -4.79
CA ILE A 40 5.74 -3.40 -3.54
C ILE A 40 4.66 -4.27 -2.87
N PRO A 41 4.88 -5.58 -2.64
CA PRO A 41 3.94 -6.43 -1.94
C PRO A 41 3.65 -5.92 -0.53
N THR A 42 2.39 -6.00 -0.09
CA THR A 42 1.99 -5.48 1.23
C THR A 42 2.30 -6.43 2.39
N GLY A 43 2.70 -7.67 2.10
CA GLY A 43 2.83 -8.75 3.08
C GLY A 43 1.51 -9.47 3.38
N SER A 44 0.40 -9.02 2.78
CA SER A 44 -0.90 -9.69 2.82
C SER A 44 -1.38 -9.98 1.39
N ILE A 45 -1.40 -11.24 1.00
CA ILE A 45 -1.93 -11.65 -0.32
C ILE A 45 -3.36 -11.16 -0.51
N ALA A 46 -4.19 -11.20 0.54
CA ALA A 46 -5.55 -10.70 0.49
C ALA A 46 -5.61 -9.21 0.11
N LEU A 47 -4.70 -8.40 0.67
CA LEU A 47 -4.61 -6.98 0.35
C LEU A 47 -4.05 -6.75 -1.05
N ASP A 48 -3.04 -7.51 -1.46
CA ASP A 48 -2.45 -7.45 -2.80
C ASP A 48 -3.50 -7.77 -3.88
N VAL A 49 -4.36 -8.77 -3.64
CA VAL A 49 -5.54 -9.08 -4.47
C VAL A 49 -6.53 -7.92 -4.50
N ALA A 50 -6.86 -7.35 -3.34
CA ALA A 50 -7.82 -6.25 -3.26
C ALA A 50 -7.32 -4.99 -3.97
N LEU A 51 -6.00 -4.75 -4.01
CA LEU A 51 -5.36 -3.68 -4.76
C LEU A 51 -5.44 -3.89 -6.28
N GLY A 52 -5.60 -5.13 -6.75
CA GLY A 52 -5.83 -5.47 -8.15
C GLY A 52 -4.61 -5.43 -9.07
N ILE A 53 -3.44 -5.07 -8.53
CA ILE A 53 -2.15 -5.01 -9.23
C ILE A 53 -1.06 -5.81 -8.52
N GLY A 54 -1.39 -6.47 -7.40
CA GLY A 54 -0.46 -7.33 -6.67
C GLY A 54 0.37 -6.64 -5.59
N GLY A 55 0.10 -5.37 -5.27
CA GLY A 55 0.82 -4.62 -4.24
C GLY A 55 0.59 -3.11 -4.31
N LEU A 56 1.43 -2.36 -3.62
CA LEU A 56 1.43 -0.90 -3.64
C LEU A 56 2.18 -0.40 -4.88
N PRO A 57 1.60 0.51 -5.70
CA PRO A 57 2.24 0.99 -6.93
C PRO A 57 3.50 1.81 -6.64
N ARG A 58 4.58 1.53 -7.34
CA ARG A 58 5.81 2.35 -7.30
C ARG A 58 5.56 3.74 -7.89
N GLY A 59 6.28 4.74 -7.38
CA GLY A 59 6.18 6.11 -7.84
C GLY A 59 4.89 6.83 -7.45
N ARG A 60 4.16 6.34 -6.46
CA ARG A 60 2.84 6.86 -6.07
C ARG A 60 2.72 7.18 -4.58
N VAL A 61 1.77 8.06 -4.27
CA VAL A 61 1.36 8.36 -2.90
C VAL A 61 0.25 7.40 -2.49
N VAL A 62 0.41 6.79 -1.32
CA VAL A 62 -0.56 5.90 -0.65
C VAL A 62 -0.91 6.50 0.69
N GLU A 63 -2.19 6.59 1.03
CA GLU A 63 -2.66 6.94 2.37
C GLU A 63 -3.22 5.70 3.06
N ILE A 64 -2.70 5.40 4.25
CA ILE A 64 -3.22 4.35 5.13
C ILE A 64 -3.80 5.03 6.36
N TYR A 65 -5.11 4.89 6.58
CA TYR A 65 -5.77 5.56 7.69
C TYR A 65 -6.74 4.64 8.42
N GLY A 66 -7.08 5.00 9.63
CA GLY A 66 -7.99 4.23 10.48
C GLY A 66 -7.88 4.63 11.95
N PRO A 67 -8.67 4.01 12.83
CA PRO A 67 -8.57 4.21 14.26
C PRO A 67 -7.20 3.84 14.82
N GLU A 68 -6.93 4.28 16.02
CA GLU A 68 -5.75 3.83 16.77
C GLU A 68 -5.75 2.31 16.95
N SER A 69 -4.57 1.71 16.98
CA SER A 69 -4.38 0.25 17.14
C SER A 69 -5.10 -0.62 16.10
N SER A 70 -5.42 -0.07 14.91
CA SER A 70 -6.04 -0.82 13.82
C SER A 70 -5.06 -1.63 12.97
N GLY A 71 -3.73 -1.44 13.15
CA GLY A 71 -2.69 -2.14 12.38
C GLY A 71 -2.08 -1.34 11.23
N LYS A 72 -2.27 -0.02 11.16
CA LYS A 72 -1.75 0.84 10.09
C LYS A 72 -0.22 0.75 9.95
N THR A 73 0.49 0.97 11.06
CA THR A 73 1.96 0.89 11.11
C THR A 73 2.46 -0.52 10.81
N THR A 74 1.75 -1.56 11.27
CA THR A 74 2.06 -2.95 10.94
C THR A 74 2.03 -3.21 9.43
N VAL A 75 0.99 -2.73 8.73
CA VAL A 75 0.90 -2.86 7.25
C VAL A 75 2.06 -2.11 6.57
N ALA A 76 2.40 -0.91 7.04
CA ALA A 76 3.51 -0.13 6.48
C ALA A 76 4.86 -0.81 6.72
N LEU A 77 5.10 -1.39 7.92
CA LEU A 77 6.33 -2.11 8.23
C LEU A 77 6.49 -3.39 7.39
N HIS A 78 5.40 -4.13 7.15
CA HIS A 78 5.45 -5.27 6.21
C HIS A 78 5.79 -4.83 4.78
N ALA A 79 5.26 -3.69 4.31
CA ALA A 79 5.63 -3.14 3.02
C ALA A 79 7.12 -2.76 2.96
N ILE A 80 7.69 -2.20 4.05
CA ILE A 80 9.14 -1.94 4.17
C ILE A 80 9.92 -3.25 4.06
N ALA A 81 9.55 -4.27 4.85
CA ALA A 81 10.23 -5.56 4.83
C ALA A 81 10.26 -6.19 3.43
N ASN A 82 9.13 -6.14 2.72
CA ASN A 82 9.05 -6.64 1.34
C ASN A 82 9.87 -5.80 0.36
N ALA A 83 9.86 -4.47 0.48
CA ALA A 83 10.69 -3.61 -0.37
C ALA A 83 12.18 -3.85 -0.15
N GLN A 84 12.62 -4.06 1.11
CA GLN A 84 14.00 -4.39 1.45
C GLN A 84 14.39 -5.79 0.94
N ALA A 85 13.48 -6.77 1.02
CA ALA A 85 13.72 -8.11 0.48
C ALA A 85 13.97 -8.11 -1.04
N GLU A 86 13.42 -7.13 -1.77
CA GLU A 86 13.70 -6.88 -3.19
C GLU A 86 14.96 -6.03 -3.42
N GLY A 87 15.73 -5.73 -2.38
CA GLY A 87 16.95 -4.90 -2.43
C GLY A 87 16.69 -3.39 -2.42
N GLY A 88 15.46 -2.95 -2.12
CA GLY A 88 15.08 -1.55 -2.07
C GLY A 88 15.55 -0.85 -0.79
N ILE A 89 16.03 0.39 -0.91
CA ILE A 89 16.34 1.25 0.23
C ILE A 89 15.05 1.88 0.73
N CYS A 90 14.81 1.82 2.05
CA CYS A 90 13.61 2.34 2.68
C CYS A 90 13.92 3.40 3.74
N ALA A 91 13.00 4.35 3.90
CA ALA A 91 13.07 5.37 4.94
C ALA A 91 11.77 5.42 5.76
N PHE A 92 11.89 5.75 7.04
CA PHE A 92 10.79 5.93 7.97
C PHE A 92 10.93 7.28 8.68
N ILE A 93 9.95 8.15 8.48
CA ILE A 93 9.84 9.43 9.19
C ILE A 93 8.91 9.20 10.36
N ASP A 94 9.50 9.06 11.55
CA ASP A 94 8.81 8.78 12.82
C ASP A 94 8.46 10.07 13.54
N ALA A 95 7.40 10.72 13.10
CA ALA A 95 6.92 11.96 13.70
C ALA A 95 6.18 11.76 15.03
N GLU A 96 5.76 10.53 15.34
CA GLU A 96 5.16 10.17 16.63
C GLU A 96 6.20 9.73 17.68
N HIS A 97 7.47 9.51 17.29
CA HIS A 97 8.53 8.95 18.13
C HIS A 97 8.14 7.61 18.78
N ALA A 98 7.45 6.76 18.02
CA ALA A 98 6.83 5.54 18.52
C ALA A 98 7.28 4.27 17.78
N LEU A 99 8.25 4.35 16.87
CA LEU A 99 8.78 3.19 16.16
C LEU A 99 9.54 2.27 17.14
N ASP A 100 9.07 1.03 17.25
CA ASP A 100 9.74 -0.03 18.00
C ASP A 100 10.63 -0.84 17.05
N PRO A 101 11.97 -0.73 17.13
CA PRO A 101 12.89 -1.46 16.27
C PRO A 101 12.80 -2.98 16.45
N GLU A 102 12.54 -3.45 17.67
CA GLU A 102 12.43 -4.88 17.95
C GLU A 102 11.17 -5.46 17.28
N TYR A 103 10.05 -4.74 17.35
CA TYR A 103 8.84 -5.11 16.65
C TYR A 103 9.03 -5.08 15.13
N ALA A 104 9.65 -4.03 14.58
CA ALA A 104 9.97 -3.94 13.16
C ALA A 104 10.83 -5.12 12.68
N GLY A 105 11.88 -5.48 13.43
CA GLY A 105 12.72 -6.63 13.14
C GLY A 105 11.96 -7.96 13.14
N ARG A 106 11.02 -8.15 14.08
CA ARG A 106 10.14 -9.34 14.11
C ARG A 106 9.21 -9.43 12.90
N LEU A 107 8.88 -8.30 12.27
CA LEU A 107 8.10 -8.27 11.02
C LEU A 107 8.95 -8.49 9.75
N GLY A 108 10.25 -8.66 9.90
CA GLY A 108 11.19 -8.91 8.81
C GLY A 108 11.87 -7.64 8.26
N VAL A 109 11.71 -6.49 8.94
CA VAL A 109 12.44 -5.28 8.56
C VAL A 109 13.91 -5.45 8.93
N ASP A 110 14.80 -5.20 7.97
CA ASP A 110 16.22 -5.02 8.22
C ASP A 110 16.41 -3.64 8.87
N THR A 111 16.53 -3.64 10.20
CA THR A 111 16.63 -2.43 11.01
C THR A 111 17.99 -1.73 10.86
N ASP A 112 19.04 -2.46 10.47
CA ASP A 112 20.39 -1.91 10.28
C ASP A 112 20.45 -1.07 8.99
N SER A 113 19.65 -1.39 7.98
CA SER A 113 19.60 -0.67 6.71
C SER A 113 18.44 0.30 6.59
N LEU A 114 17.48 0.31 7.53
CA LEU A 114 16.35 1.24 7.51
C LEU A 114 16.81 2.66 7.92
N LEU A 115 16.58 3.63 7.04
CA LEU A 115 16.81 5.04 7.37
C LEU A 115 15.66 5.56 8.24
N VAL A 116 15.96 6.03 9.44
CA VAL A 116 14.96 6.58 10.37
C VAL A 116 15.27 8.04 10.66
N SER A 117 14.23 8.89 10.61
CA SER A 117 14.30 10.29 11.03
C SER A 117 13.18 10.58 12.03
N GLN A 118 13.53 11.28 13.10
CA GLN A 118 12.60 11.76 14.14
C GLN A 118 12.62 13.29 14.16
N PRO A 119 11.82 13.94 13.31
CA PRO A 119 11.83 15.39 13.14
C PRO A 119 11.11 16.12 14.28
N ASP A 120 11.56 17.35 14.58
CA ASP A 120 10.98 18.19 15.64
C ASP A 120 9.67 18.87 15.20
N ASN A 121 9.43 19.02 13.89
CA ASN A 121 8.26 19.69 13.33
C ASN A 121 7.90 19.17 11.94
N GLY A 122 6.72 19.55 11.45
CA GLY A 122 6.20 19.08 10.17
C GLY A 122 6.98 19.56 8.96
N GLU A 123 7.52 20.80 9.00
CA GLU A 123 8.38 21.33 7.93
C GLU A 123 9.63 20.49 7.77
N GLN A 124 10.33 20.22 8.88
CA GLN A 124 11.56 19.40 8.88
C GLN A 124 11.27 17.99 8.37
N ALA A 125 10.18 17.37 8.84
CA ALA A 125 9.75 16.04 8.39
C ALA A 125 9.60 15.96 6.86
N LEU A 126 8.87 16.91 6.30
CA LEU A 126 8.53 16.92 4.87
C LEU A 126 9.69 17.39 3.99
N GLU A 127 10.58 18.26 4.50
CA GLU A 127 11.82 18.63 3.81
C GLU A 127 12.81 17.47 3.73
N ILE A 128 13.01 16.73 4.84
CA ILE A 128 13.82 15.51 4.85
C ILE A 128 13.26 14.48 3.87
N ALA A 129 11.95 14.26 3.89
CA ALA A 129 11.29 13.36 2.97
C ALA A 129 11.48 13.78 1.50
N ASP A 130 11.31 15.07 1.16
CA ASP A 130 11.52 15.59 -0.19
C ASP A 130 12.98 15.40 -0.65
N MET A 131 13.96 15.66 0.21
CA MET A 131 15.38 15.45 -0.10
C MET A 131 15.70 13.98 -0.37
N LEU A 132 15.23 13.09 0.49
CA LEU A 132 15.42 11.65 0.32
C LEU A 132 14.79 11.12 -0.96
N VAL A 133 13.56 11.53 -1.29
CA VAL A 133 12.87 11.16 -2.54
C VAL A 133 13.64 11.67 -3.76
N ARG A 134 14.12 12.92 -3.74
CA ARG A 134 14.86 13.52 -4.86
C ARG A 134 16.21 12.88 -5.10
N SER A 135 16.77 12.17 -4.13
CA SER A 135 17.99 11.38 -4.34
C SER A 135 17.81 10.28 -5.39
N GLY A 136 16.57 9.84 -5.62
CA GLY A 136 16.24 8.75 -6.55
C GLY A 136 16.64 7.36 -6.04
N ALA A 137 17.14 7.25 -4.81
CA ALA A 137 17.65 5.99 -4.27
C ALA A 137 16.59 5.17 -3.52
N LEU A 138 15.49 5.80 -3.08
CA LEU A 138 14.49 5.14 -2.25
C LEU A 138 13.49 4.32 -3.08
N ALA A 139 13.21 3.09 -2.63
CA ALA A 139 12.06 2.31 -3.07
C ALA A 139 10.78 2.75 -2.35
N LEU A 140 10.88 3.00 -1.04
CA LEU A 140 9.74 3.30 -0.18
C LEU A 140 10.12 4.31 0.91
N ILE A 141 9.23 5.27 1.16
CA ILE A 141 9.28 6.14 2.33
C ILE A 141 7.95 6.10 3.07
N VAL A 142 7.99 5.95 4.38
CA VAL A 142 6.83 5.99 5.27
C VAL A 142 6.89 7.23 6.14
N ILE A 143 5.78 7.93 6.28
CA ILE A 143 5.59 9.07 7.19
C ILE A 143 4.52 8.67 8.22
N ASP A 144 4.91 8.48 9.47
CA ASP A 144 4.03 8.08 10.58
C ASP A 144 4.09 9.11 11.71
N SER A 145 3.05 9.91 11.94
CA SER A 145 1.84 10.03 11.15
C SER A 145 1.61 11.48 10.72
N VAL A 146 0.71 11.68 9.72
CA VAL A 146 0.30 13.04 9.30
C VAL A 146 -0.24 13.85 10.47
N ALA A 147 -0.92 13.19 11.44
CA ALA A 147 -1.48 13.85 12.61
C ALA A 147 -0.40 14.52 13.51
N ALA A 148 0.81 13.96 13.52
CA ALA A 148 1.94 14.44 14.30
C ALA A 148 2.79 15.50 13.58
N LEU A 149 2.52 15.78 12.30
CA LEU A 149 3.22 16.82 11.54
C LEU A 149 2.74 18.22 11.98
N THR A 150 3.18 18.64 13.16
CA THR A 150 2.86 19.95 13.72
C THR A 150 3.70 21.04 13.04
N PRO A 151 3.09 22.10 12.47
CA PRO A 151 3.82 23.22 11.93
C PRO A 151 4.68 23.92 12.98
N ARG A 152 5.88 24.38 12.59
CA ARG A 152 6.82 25.07 13.49
C ARG A 152 6.15 26.27 14.18
N ALA A 153 5.38 27.07 13.44
CA ALA A 153 4.68 28.23 13.99
C ALA A 153 3.66 27.86 15.07
N GLU A 154 3.12 26.66 15.04
CA GLU A 154 2.22 26.13 16.10
C GLU A 154 3.01 25.72 17.34
N ILE A 155 4.21 25.18 17.17
CA ILE A 155 5.10 24.77 18.28
C ILE A 155 5.67 26.02 19.00
N GLU A 156 6.05 27.06 18.24
CA GLU A 156 6.64 28.29 18.74
C GLU A 156 5.60 29.30 19.27
N GLY A 157 4.29 29.08 18.97
CA GLY A 157 3.19 29.93 19.42
C GLY A 157 2.86 29.75 20.92
N GLU A 158 2.07 30.67 21.45
CA GLU A 158 1.62 30.59 22.84
C GLU A 158 0.47 29.60 22.98
N MET A 159 0.33 29.01 24.18
CA MET A 159 -0.79 28.13 24.50
C MET A 159 -2.12 28.86 24.35
N GLY A 160 -2.97 28.41 23.40
CA GLY A 160 -4.27 29.02 23.10
C GLY A 160 -4.31 29.78 21.80
N ASP A 161 -3.19 29.99 21.12
CA ASP A 161 -3.16 30.58 19.79
C ASP A 161 -3.92 29.73 18.76
N SER A 162 -4.63 30.40 17.87
CA SER A 162 -5.38 29.72 16.81
C SER A 162 -4.54 29.60 15.55
N HIS A 163 -4.09 28.37 15.26
CA HIS A 163 -3.28 28.04 14.07
C HIS A 163 -4.07 27.27 13.00
N VAL A 164 -5.33 27.68 12.78
CA VAL A 164 -6.24 27.01 11.86
C VAL A 164 -5.67 26.91 10.45
N GLY A 165 -5.56 25.68 9.96
CA GLY A 165 -5.23 25.38 8.56
C GLY A 165 -3.75 25.41 8.20
N LEU A 166 -2.81 25.67 9.13
CA LEU A 166 -1.37 25.64 8.85
C LEU A 166 -0.90 24.27 8.39
N GLN A 167 -1.28 23.21 9.10
CA GLN A 167 -0.97 21.84 8.72
C GLN A 167 -1.50 21.47 7.32
N ALA A 168 -2.72 21.90 6.99
CA ALA A 168 -3.29 21.65 5.67
C ALA A 168 -2.55 22.38 4.54
N ARG A 169 -2.04 23.59 4.79
CA ARG A 169 -1.20 24.35 3.85
C ARG A 169 0.15 23.66 3.66
N LEU A 170 0.79 23.25 4.75
CA LEU A 170 2.06 22.53 4.75
C LEU A 170 1.95 21.23 3.94
N MET A 171 0.94 20.41 4.20
CA MET A 171 0.67 19.19 3.43
C MET A 171 0.41 19.46 1.94
N SER A 172 -0.35 20.49 1.62
CA SER A 172 -0.62 20.87 0.22
C SER A 172 0.65 21.27 -0.52
N GLN A 173 1.52 22.03 0.13
CA GLN A 173 2.79 22.48 -0.44
C GLN A 173 3.75 21.30 -0.64
N ALA A 174 3.91 20.45 0.37
CA ALA A 174 4.79 19.28 0.32
C ALA A 174 4.36 18.30 -0.78
N LEU A 175 3.09 17.90 -0.81
CA LEU A 175 2.58 16.96 -1.80
C LEU A 175 2.72 17.49 -3.24
N ARG A 176 2.53 18.79 -3.44
CA ARG A 176 2.73 19.43 -4.75
C ARG A 176 4.19 19.33 -5.21
N LYS A 177 5.15 19.49 -4.29
CA LYS A 177 6.58 19.37 -4.59
C LYS A 177 7.01 17.91 -4.81
N MET A 178 6.54 17.00 -3.94
CA MET A 178 7.02 15.62 -3.90
C MET A 178 6.42 14.73 -4.99
N THR A 179 5.18 14.96 -5.42
CA THR A 179 4.46 14.02 -6.32
C THR A 179 5.22 13.79 -7.63
N GLY A 180 5.77 14.83 -8.23
CA GLY A 180 6.58 14.71 -9.45
C GLY A 180 7.89 13.95 -9.22
N ALA A 181 8.56 14.23 -8.11
CA ALA A 181 9.80 13.57 -7.72
C ALA A 181 9.57 12.07 -7.42
N LEU A 182 8.50 11.74 -6.68
CA LEU A 182 8.11 10.36 -6.42
C LEU A 182 7.90 9.56 -7.72
N SER A 183 7.15 10.14 -8.66
CA SER A 183 6.90 9.50 -9.95
C SER A 183 8.17 9.30 -10.77
N GLY A 184 9.05 10.32 -10.81
CA GLY A 184 10.32 10.25 -11.55
C GLY A 184 11.34 9.30 -10.92
N ALA A 185 11.36 9.19 -9.61
CA ALA A 185 12.26 8.31 -8.86
C ALA A 185 11.74 6.87 -8.71
N GLY A 186 10.47 6.61 -9.04
CA GLY A 186 9.84 5.31 -8.74
C GLY A 186 9.64 5.03 -7.25
N THR A 187 9.74 6.06 -6.40
CA THR A 187 9.62 5.92 -4.93
C THR A 187 8.15 5.92 -4.52
N THR A 188 7.73 4.93 -3.75
CA THR A 188 6.40 4.92 -3.12
C THR A 188 6.45 5.69 -1.81
N ALA A 189 5.47 6.59 -1.57
CA ALA A 189 5.32 7.28 -0.30
C ALA A 189 4.04 6.83 0.40
N ILE A 190 4.17 6.25 1.60
CA ILE A 190 3.07 5.90 2.48
C ILE A 190 2.90 6.98 3.53
N PHE A 191 1.72 7.58 3.58
CA PHE A 191 1.31 8.49 4.66
C PHE A 191 0.35 7.75 5.58
N ILE A 192 0.75 7.53 6.81
CA ILE A 192 -0.14 7.00 7.84
C ILE A 192 -0.94 8.17 8.42
N ASN A 193 -2.24 7.98 8.59
CA ASN A 193 -3.12 9.05 9.05
C ASN A 193 -4.11 8.56 10.11
N GLN A 194 -4.52 9.45 10.96
CA GLN A 194 -5.51 9.19 12.01
C GLN A 194 -6.88 9.71 11.58
N LEU A 195 -7.92 9.11 12.13
CA LEU A 195 -9.29 9.58 12.00
C LEU A 195 -9.60 10.60 13.10
N ARG A 196 -10.36 11.62 12.72
CA ARG A 196 -10.96 12.61 13.61
C ARG A 196 -12.45 12.68 13.31
N GLU A 197 -13.24 12.94 14.32
CA GLU A 197 -14.67 13.18 14.17
C GLU A 197 -14.94 14.67 13.99
N LYS A 198 -15.77 14.98 13.02
CA LYS A 198 -16.30 16.34 12.85
C LYS A 198 -17.53 16.51 13.72
N ILE A 199 -17.50 17.50 14.60
CA ILE A 199 -18.64 17.87 15.44
C ILE A 199 -19.73 18.49 14.55
N GLY A 200 -21.00 18.12 14.76
CA GLY A 200 -22.15 18.73 14.11
C GLY A 200 -22.49 18.24 12.70
N VAL A 201 -21.94 17.12 12.26
CA VAL A 201 -22.32 16.50 10.98
C VAL A 201 -23.63 15.71 11.16
N MET A 202 -24.75 16.26 10.65
CA MET A 202 -26.07 15.60 10.70
C MET A 202 -26.27 14.57 9.58
N PHE A 203 -25.56 14.69 8.46
CA PHE A 203 -25.68 13.80 7.29
C PHE A 203 -24.29 13.41 6.76
N GLY A 204 -24.12 12.13 6.38
CA GLY A 204 -22.86 11.56 5.90
C GLY A 204 -21.95 11.05 7.03
N SER A 205 -20.71 10.65 6.68
CA SER A 205 -19.75 10.18 7.68
C SER A 205 -19.14 11.37 8.44
N PRO A 206 -19.20 11.38 9.78
CA PRO A 206 -18.52 12.37 10.60
C PRO A 206 -17.01 12.23 10.56
N GLU A 207 -16.49 11.04 10.18
CA GLU A 207 -15.07 10.74 10.19
C GLU A 207 -14.32 11.50 9.08
N THR A 208 -13.18 12.06 9.44
CA THR A 208 -12.26 12.70 8.51
C THR A 208 -10.82 12.43 8.89
N THR A 209 -9.90 12.49 7.93
CA THR A 209 -8.46 12.39 8.17
C THR A 209 -7.85 13.75 8.46
N THR A 210 -6.73 13.81 9.20
CA THR A 210 -5.97 15.03 9.49
C THR A 210 -5.21 15.54 8.26
N GLY A 211 -4.62 16.74 8.34
CA GLY A 211 -3.80 17.30 7.25
C GLY A 211 -4.59 17.88 6.08
N GLY A 212 -5.90 18.10 6.24
CA GLY A 212 -6.76 18.75 5.23
C GLY A 212 -7.16 17.81 4.08
N ARG A 213 -7.40 18.41 2.89
CA ARG A 213 -7.91 17.68 1.72
C ARG A 213 -6.83 17.25 0.72
N ALA A 214 -5.62 17.82 0.81
CA ALA A 214 -4.59 17.62 -0.20
C ALA A 214 -4.24 16.13 -0.40
N LEU A 215 -4.00 15.41 0.69
CA LEU A 215 -3.64 13.99 0.63
C LEU A 215 -4.73 13.15 -0.05
N LYS A 216 -6.01 13.46 0.19
CA LYS A 216 -7.15 12.79 -0.48
C LYS A 216 -7.12 12.93 -2.01
N PHE A 217 -6.59 14.04 -2.53
CA PHE A 217 -6.46 14.29 -3.96
C PHE A 217 -5.18 13.66 -4.54
N TYR A 218 -4.04 13.83 -3.86
CA TYR A 218 -2.75 13.37 -4.34
C TYR A 218 -2.58 11.87 -4.22
N ALA A 219 -3.13 11.23 -3.21
CA ALA A 219 -3.05 9.78 -3.04
C ALA A 219 -3.65 9.05 -4.26
N SER A 220 -2.89 8.09 -4.80
CA SER A 220 -3.35 7.15 -5.82
C SER A 220 -4.15 6.02 -5.19
N ILE A 221 -3.78 5.61 -3.99
CA ILE A 221 -4.46 4.58 -3.20
C ILE A 221 -4.77 5.15 -1.82
N ARG A 222 -5.96 4.82 -1.30
CA ARG A 222 -6.36 5.11 0.07
C ARG A 222 -6.94 3.85 0.71
N LEU A 223 -6.37 3.47 1.84
CA LEU A 223 -6.71 2.26 2.59
C LEU A 223 -7.33 2.64 3.94
N ASP A 224 -8.57 2.22 4.17
CA ASP A 224 -9.25 2.32 5.47
C ASP A 224 -9.02 1.03 6.23
N VAL A 225 -8.26 1.08 7.32
CA VAL A 225 -7.83 -0.08 8.12
C VAL A 225 -8.63 -0.12 9.41
N ARG A 226 -9.37 -1.20 9.64
CA ARG A 226 -10.25 -1.39 10.80
C ARG A 226 -10.01 -2.74 11.47
N ARG A 227 -9.87 -2.73 12.79
CA ARG A 227 -10.00 -3.95 13.59
C ARG A 227 -11.47 -4.33 13.64
N ILE A 228 -11.79 -5.59 13.32
CA ILE A 228 -13.18 -6.08 13.32
C ILE A 228 -13.43 -7.13 14.39
N GLU A 229 -12.39 -7.87 14.81
CA GLU A 229 -12.49 -8.91 15.81
C GLU A 229 -11.18 -9.06 16.58
N THR A 230 -11.25 -9.49 17.83
CA THR A 230 -10.08 -9.88 18.62
C THR A 230 -9.93 -11.41 18.57
N LEU A 231 -8.76 -11.86 18.14
CA LEU A 231 -8.43 -13.29 18.06
C LEU A 231 -7.99 -13.79 19.43
N LYS A 232 -8.51 -14.96 19.83
CA LYS A 232 -8.21 -15.61 21.11
C LYS A 232 -7.74 -17.03 20.87
N ASP A 233 -6.76 -17.45 21.66
CA ASP A 233 -6.39 -18.85 21.85
C ASP A 233 -6.71 -19.24 23.29
N GLY A 234 -7.78 -20.00 23.46
CA GLY A 234 -8.39 -20.21 24.76
C GLY A 234 -8.90 -18.89 25.39
N GLN A 235 -8.26 -18.46 26.48
CA GLN A 235 -8.57 -17.18 27.16
C GLN A 235 -7.59 -16.05 26.79
N GLU A 236 -6.49 -16.35 26.13
CA GLU A 236 -5.46 -15.40 25.78
C GLU A 236 -5.80 -14.67 24.46
N MET A 237 -5.61 -13.33 24.44
CA MET A 237 -5.72 -12.54 23.24
C MET A 237 -4.42 -12.63 22.45
N VAL A 238 -4.47 -13.24 21.26
CA VAL A 238 -3.28 -13.51 20.44
C VAL A 238 -3.14 -12.59 19.21
N GLY A 239 -4.17 -11.82 18.91
CA GLY A 239 -4.15 -10.93 17.76
C GLY A 239 -5.49 -10.28 17.46
N ASN A 240 -5.58 -9.69 16.27
CA ASN A 240 -6.79 -9.05 15.77
C ASN A 240 -7.06 -9.48 14.33
N ARG A 241 -8.33 -9.69 14.01
CA ARG A 241 -8.82 -9.70 12.63
C ARG A 241 -8.96 -8.26 12.15
N THR A 242 -8.31 -7.96 11.04
CA THR A 242 -8.27 -6.62 10.45
C THR A 242 -8.91 -6.64 9.08
N ARG A 243 -9.77 -5.65 8.82
CA ARG A 243 -10.33 -5.38 7.49
C ARG A 243 -9.69 -4.14 6.93
N VAL A 244 -9.25 -4.24 5.67
CA VAL A 244 -8.76 -3.11 4.89
C VAL A 244 -9.68 -2.89 3.70
N LYS A 245 -10.27 -1.70 3.61
CA LYS A 245 -11.08 -1.29 2.46
C LYS A 245 -10.27 -0.36 1.56
N VAL A 246 -10.18 -0.70 0.28
CA VAL A 246 -9.58 0.14 -0.74
C VAL A 246 -10.59 1.20 -1.17
N VAL A 247 -10.59 2.37 -0.50
CA VAL A 247 -11.60 3.42 -0.74
C VAL A 247 -11.30 4.31 -1.94
N LYS A 248 -10.04 4.31 -2.39
CA LYS A 248 -9.59 4.97 -3.61
C LYS A 248 -8.50 4.14 -4.26
N ASN A 249 -8.60 3.99 -5.57
CA ASN A 249 -7.59 3.33 -6.38
C ASN A 249 -7.57 3.96 -7.78
N LYS A 250 -6.43 4.51 -8.21
CA LYS A 250 -6.24 5.09 -9.54
C LYS A 250 -5.62 4.13 -10.54
N VAL A 251 -5.21 2.94 -10.09
CA VAL A 251 -4.48 1.95 -10.92
C VAL A 251 -5.28 0.67 -11.16
N ALA A 252 -6.37 0.46 -10.41
CA ALA A 252 -7.31 -0.65 -10.57
C ALA A 252 -8.70 -0.25 -10.04
N PRO A 253 -9.77 -1.04 -10.24
CA PRO A 253 -11.08 -0.77 -9.68
C PRO A 253 -11.06 -0.67 -8.14
N PRO A 254 -11.61 0.40 -7.54
CA PRO A 254 -11.64 0.61 -6.10
C PRO A 254 -12.75 -0.21 -5.42
N PHE A 255 -12.87 -0.03 -4.09
CA PHE A 255 -13.91 -0.55 -3.19
C PHE A 255 -13.84 -2.04 -2.87
N LYS A 256 -12.78 -2.74 -3.30
CA LYS A 256 -12.49 -4.08 -2.81
C LYS A 256 -12.07 -4.04 -1.33
N GLN A 257 -12.25 -5.16 -0.65
CA GLN A 257 -11.89 -5.33 0.75
C GLN A 257 -10.99 -6.55 0.91
N ALA A 258 -10.08 -6.48 1.87
CA ALA A 258 -9.26 -7.58 2.31
C ALA A 258 -9.45 -7.78 3.82
N GLU A 259 -9.48 -9.02 4.26
CA GLU A 259 -9.46 -9.37 5.68
C GLU A 259 -8.28 -10.31 5.93
N PHE A 260 -7.56 -10.05 7.00
CA PHE A 260 -6.45 -10.87 7.45
C PHE A 260 -6.22 -10.69 8.94
N ASP A 261 -5.47 -11.62 9.52
CA ASP A 261 -5.13 -11.60 10.92
C ASP A 261 -3.80 -10.90 11.14
N ILE A 262 -3.75 -10.04 12.14
CA ILE A 262 -2.51 -9.48 12.71
C ILE A 262 -2.29 -10.13 14.07
N LEU A 263 -1.23 -10.90 14.20
CA LEU A 263 -0.85 -11.58 15.44
C LEU A 263 0.10 -10.70 16.25
N TYR A 264 -0.11 -10.63 17.56
CA TYR A 264 0.73 -9.83 18.44
C TYR A 264 2.19 -10.33 18.40
N GLY A 265 3.10 -9.39 18.21
CA GLY A 265 4.54 -9.66 18.10
C GLY A 265 5.00 -10.37 16.81
N ARG A 266 4.07 -10.73 15.90
CA ARG A 266 4.37 -11.44 14.65
C ARG A 266 3.85 -10.76 13.38
N GLY A 267 2.93 -9.81 13.51
CA GLY A 267 2.34 -9.07 12.39
C GLY A 267 1.32 -9.87 11.59
N ILE A 268 1.25 -9.61 10.29
CA ILE A 268 0.27 -10.22 9.38
C ILE A 268 0.53 -11.72 9.26
N SER A 269 -0.52 -12.53 9.51
CA SER A 269 -0.44 -13.98 9.36
C SER A 269 -0.55 -14.38 7.90
N ARG A 270 0.59 -14.76 7.30
CA ARG A 270 0.67 -15.29 5.94
C ARG A 270 -0.15 -16.57 5.81
N GLU A 271 0.08 -17.52 6.72
CA GLU A 271 -0.58 -18.83 6.70
C GLU A 271 -2.10 -18.71 6.89
N GLY A 272 -2.55 -17.77 7.74
CA GLY A 272 -3.97 -17.47 7.91
C GLY A 272 -4.61 -16.97 6.61
N SER A 273 -3.91 -16.09 5.89
CA SER A 273 -4.36 -15.58 4.59
C SER A 273 -4.39 -16.67 3.53
N LEU A 274 -3.38 -17.57 3.50
CA LEU A 274 -3.34 -18.71 2.58
C LEU A 274 -4.52 -19.66 2.80
N ILE A 275 -4.88 -19.93 4.06
CA ILE A 275 -6.03 -20.79 4.39
C ILE A 275 -7.33 -20.13 3.91
N ASP A 276 -7.54 -18.86 4.24
CA ASP A 276 -8.78 -18.17 3.88
C ASP A 276 -8.94 -18.09 2.36
N LEU A 277 -7.94 -17.58 1.66
CA LEU A 277 -7.96 -17.48 0.20
C LEU A 277 -7.95 -18.85 -0.49
N GLY A 278 -7.26 -19.83 0.08
CA GLY A 278 -7.26 -21.20 -0.42
C GLY A 278 -8.64 -21.83 -0.39
N VAL A 279 -9.42 -21.57 0.67
CA VAL A 279 -10.82 -21.99 0.77
C VAL A 279 -11.70 -21.24 -0.23
N ASP A 280 -11.55 -19.91 -0.29
CA ASP A 280 -12.36 -19.07 -1.18
C ASP A 280 -12.13 -19.38 -2.67
N THR A 281 -10.91 -19.76 -3.03
CA THR A 281 -10.56 -20.16 -4.40
C THR A 281 -10.79 -21.64 -4.71
N GLY A 282 -11.20 -22.44 -3.70
CA GLY A 282 -11.41 -23.86 -3.85
C GLY A 282 -10.14 -24.71 -3.94
N ILE A 283 -8.96 -24.12 -3.70
CA ILE A 283 -7.66 -24.81 -3.64
C ILE A 283 -7.55 -25.63 -2.36
N ILE A 284 -7.98 -25.06 -1.22
CA ILE A 284 -8.10 -25.75 0.06
C ILE A 284 -9.55 -26.15 0.25
N ARG A 285 -9.78 -27.42 0.52
CA ARG A 285 -11.11 -27.94 0.85
C ARG A 285 -11.35 -27.82 2.36
N LYS A 286 -12.49 -27.22 2.72
CA LYS A 286 -13.00 -27.16 4.10
C LYS A 286 -14.20 -28.09 4.25
N ALA A 287 -14.11 -29.08 5.13
CA ALA A 287 -15.20 -30.00 5.45
C ALA A 287 -15.42 -29.99 6.98
N GLY A 288 -16.49 -29.30 7.42
CA GLY A 288 -16.70 -29.02 8.83
C GLY A 288 -15.53 -28.22 9.43
N ALA A 289 -14.86 -28.80 10.41
CA ALA A 289 -13.68 -28.16 11.04
C ALA A 289 -12.34 -28.56 10.35
N TRP A 290 -12.36 -29.45 9.36
CA TRP A 290 -11.15 -29.96 8.72
C TRP A 290 -10.79 -29.17 7.48
N PHE A 291 -9.48 -28.88 7.35
CA PHE A 291 -8.85 -28.26 6.19
C PHE A 291 -7.97 -29.30 5.50
N THR A 292 -8.15 -29.47 4.20
CA THR A 292 -7.37 -30.42 3.38
C THR A 292 -6.92 -29.76 2.08
N TYR A 293 -5.72 -30.13 1.66
CA TYR A 293 -5.14 -29.72 0.39
C TYR A 293 -4.60 -30.96 -0.31
N ASP A 294 -5.10 -31.26 -1.52
CA ASP A 294 -4.87 -32.52 -2.24
C ASP A 294 -5.11 -33.74 -1.32
N ALA A 295 -4.07 -34.53 -1.01
CA ALA A 295 -4.15 -35.67 -0.12
C ALA A 295 -3.80 -35.34 1.34
N ASP A 296 -3.29 -34.14 1.62
CA ASP A 296 -2.78 -33.74 2.93
C ASP A 296 -3.86 -33.13 3.81
N GLN A 297 -3.97 -33.62 5.03
CA GLN A 297 -4.79 -32.99 6.07
C GLN A 297 -3.98 -31.87 6.75
N LEU A 298 -4.33 -30.61 6.48
CA LEU A 298 -3.69 -29.45 7.11
C LEU A 298 -4.01 -29.34 8.60
N GLY A 299 -5.17 -29.83 9.04
CA GLY A 299 -5.55 -29.90 10.45
C GLY A 299 -7.02 -29.67 10.72
N GLN A 300 -7.41 -29.98 11.97
CA GLN A 300 -8.73 -29.68 12.50
C GLN A 300 -8.72 -28.30 13.18
N GLY A 301 -9.50 -27.37 12.65
CA GLY A 301 -9.51 -25.98 13.08
C GLY A 301 -8.43 -25.14 12.41
N ARG A 302 -8.70 -23.82 12.38
CA ARG A 302 -7.87 -22.85 11.65
C ARG A 302 -6.46 -22.71 12.25
N GLU A 303 -6.33 -22.77 13.58
CA GLU A 303 -5.03 -22.67 14.26
C GLU A 303 -4.12 -23.86 13.96
N ASN A 304 -4.67 -25.10 13.93
CA ASN A 304 -3.88 -26.27 13.58
C ASN A 304 -3.44 -26.22 12.12
N ALA A 305 -4.32 -25.81 11.20
CA ALA A 305 -3.97 -25.64 9.80
C ALA A 305 -2.90 -24.55 9.60
N ARG A 306 -3.00 -23.42 10.34
CA ARG A 306 -1.98 -22.36 10.36
C ARG A 306 -0.63 -22.88 10.86
N SER A 307 -0.62 -23.63 11.94
CA SER A 307 0.59 -24.23 12.51
C SER A 307 1.22 -25.26 11.56
N TYR A 308 0.39 -26.04 10.88
CA TYR A 308 0.85 -26.98 9.87
C TYR A 308 1.57 -26.29 8.71
N LEU A 309 0.96 -25.24 8.13
CA LEU A 309 1.58 -24.46 7.04
C LEU A 309 2.88 -23.78 7.49
N ARG A 310 2.94 -23.29 8.73
CA ARG A 310 4.15 -22.68 9.28
C ARG A 310 5.30 -23.67 9.38
N ASN A 311 5.01 -24.93 9.72
CA ASN A 311 6.00 -26.00 9.81
C ASN A 311 6.36 -26.63 8.47
N ASN A 312 5.60 -26.28 7.41
CA ASN A 312 5.80 -26.78 6.04
C ASN A 312 5.87 -25.59 5.06
N PRO A 313 6.97 -24.81 5.07
CA PRO A 313 7.11 -23.59 4.27
C PRO A 313 7.02 -23.85 2.76
N ASP A 314 7.58 -24.98 2.27
CA ASP A 314 7.52 -25.34 0.85
C ASP A 314 6.06 -25.52 0.38
N LEU A 315 5.20 -26.11 1.21
CA LEU A 315 3.78 -26.24 0.92
C LEU A 315 3.07 -24.88 0.96
N ALA A 316 3.45 -24.01 1.90
CA ALA A 316 2.91 -22.65 1.96
C ALA A 316 3.28 -21.85 0.71
N ASP A 317 4.52 -21.98 0.20
CA ASP A 317 4.98 -21.34 -1.03
C ASP A 317 4.22 -21.86 -2.27
N GLU A 318 4.00 -23.17 -2.34
CA GLU A 318 3.20 -23.80 -3.40
C GLU A 318 1.75 -23.27 -3.40
N LEU A 319 1.11 -23.25 -2.24
CA LEU A 319 -0.24 -22.72 -2.07
C LEU A 319 -0.32 -21.26 -2.46
N GLU A 320 0.66 -20.45 -2.04
CA GLU A 320 0.72 -19.04 -2.38
C GLU A 320 0.79 -18.83 -3.89
N LYS A 321 1.65 -19.60 -4.57
CA LYS A 321 1.78 -19.54 -6.02
C LYS A 321 0.47 -19.90 -6.71
N LYS A 322 -0.17 -21.02 -6.35
CA LYS A 322 -1.45 -21.44 -6.93
C LYS A 322 -2.57 -20.42 -6.68
N ILE A 323 -2.62 -19.84 -5.48
CA ILE A 323 -3.61 -18.80 -5.14
C ILE A 323 -3.37 -17.55 -6.01
N LYS A 324 -2.12 -17.09 -6.13
CA LYS A 324 -1.77 -15.93 -6.97
C LYS A 324 -2.15 -16.17 -8.43
N GLU A 325 -1.82 -17.32 -8.98
CA GLU A 325 -2.17 -17.72 -10.35
C GLU A 325 -3.70 -17.73 -10.54
N ARG A 326 -4.43 -18.36 -9.62
CA ARG A 326 -5.90 -18.45 -9.67
C ARG A 326 -6.57 -17.08 -9.59
N MET A 327 -5.96 -16.14 -8.88
CA MET A 327 -6.48 -14.78 -8.70
C MET A 327 -5.95 -13.78 -9.74
N GLY A 328 -5.13 -14.23 -10.69
CA GLY A 328 -4.56 -13.40 -11.75
C GLY A 328 -3.57 -12.35 -11.25
N ILE A 329 -2.88 -12.63 -10.14
CA ILE A 329 -1.82 -11.80 -9.57
C ILE A 329 -0.47 -12.44 -9.89
N GLY A 330 0.41 -11.69 -10.49
CA GLY A 330 1.74 -12.14 -10.87
C GLY A 330 2.12 -11.60 -12.25
N PRO A 331 3.35 -11.86 -12.71
CA PRO A 331 3.73 -11.48 -14.05
C PRO A 331 2.73 -12.16 -14.99
N LYS A 332 1.97 -11.33 -15.75
CA LYS A 332 1.15 -11.85 -16.84
C LYS A 332 2.12 -12.51 -17.81
N ILE A 333 2.12 -13.82 -17.85
CA ILE A 333 2.70 -14.54 -18.96
C ILE A 333 1.85 -14.12 -20.15
N ASP A 334 2.43 -13.41 -21.13
CA ASP A 334 1.78 -13.14 -22.40
C ASP A 334 1.50 -14.49 -23.05
N LEU A 335 0.35 -15.06 -22.75
CA LEU A 335 -0.16 -16.21 -23.48
C LEU A 335 -0.50 -15.72 -24.90
N PRO A 336 -0.15 -16.45 -25.95
CA PRO A 336 -0.56 -16.12 -27.31
C PRO A 336 -2.06 -15.88 -27.37
N ALA A 337 -2.50 -14.90 -28.15
CA ALA A 337 -3.91 -14.58 -28.31
C ALA A 337 -4.71 -15.84 -28.68
N GLY A 338 -5.74 -16.17 -27.89
CA GLY A 338 -6.61 -17.33 -28.08
C GLY A 338 -6.43 -18.46 -27.05
N ILE A 339 -5.63 -18.29 -26.02
CA ILE A 339 -5.55 -19.25 -24.91
C ILE A 339 -6.22 -18.63 -23.67
N ASP A 340 -7.21 -19.33 -23.11
CA ASP A 340 -7.84 -18.92 -21.85
C ASP A 340 -6.79 -19.00 -20.71
N PRO A 341 -6.48 -17.89 -20.03
CA PRO A 341 -5.46 -17.85 -19.00
C PRO A 341 -5.81 -18.67 -17.75
N VAL A 342 -7.05 -19.14 -17.59
CA VAL A 342 -7.54 -19.90 -16.45
C VAL A 342 -7.59 -21.39 -16.73
N THR A 343 -7.98 -21.78 -17.94
CA THR A 343 -8.17 -23.19 -18.32
C THR A 343 -7.03 -23.75 -19.18
N GLY A 344 -6.20 -22.86 -19.81
CA GLY A 344 -5.17 -23.28 -20.76
C GLY A 344 -5.73 -23.82 -22.09
N GLU A 345 -7.04 -23.72 -22.31
CA GLU A 345 -7.70 -24.18 -23.52
C GLU A 345 -7.63 -23.13 -24.63
N VAL A 346 -7.47 -23.58 -25.86
CA VAL A 346 -7.46 -22.73 -27.05
C VAL A 346 -8.90 -22.50 -27.50
N GLU A 347 -9.37 -21.25 -27.48
CA GLU A 347 -10.62 -20.89 -28.16
C GLU A 347 -10.41 -20.99 -29.67
N PHE A 348 -11.12 -21.89 -30.31
CA PHE A 348 -11.18 -22.06 -31.75
C PHE A 348 -12.23 -21.16 -32.39
#